data_efcc70d1fc4591ee181d858ce59c0397
#
_entry.id   efcc70d1fc4591ee181d858ce59c0397
#
_cell.length_a   1.000
_cell.length_b   1.000
_cell.length_c   1.000
_cell.angle_alpha   90.00
_cell.angle_beta   90.00
_cell.angle_gamma   90.00
#
_symmetry.space_group_name_H-M   'P 1'
#
loop_
_entity.id
_entity.type
_entity.pdbx_description
1 polymer ?
#
loop_
_entity_poly.entity_id
_entity_poly.type
_entity_poly.pdbx_seq_one_letter_code
_entity_poly.pdbx_strand_id
1 'polypeptide(L)'
;MTISDKIKSSINSYISRNHIDRLDIKAALIDMDGVLYDSMKYHTLAWHKMMSEVGIECSREEFYLYEGMTGKATINLLFQRKYGRIAGEEEWRKLYEKKAEYFVEIGKKEVMPGANAMLQNLIDCGIDRVLVTGSAQNSLIKYIDSDFPGAFEPQKRITALDVTKGKPDPEPYLKGLEKAGVCHTNAIVIENAPLGAQAGHAAGCFTIGITTGHFLSLTYIMPEQTLFSTLCKVLPTIYTSF
;
A
#
# COMPACT_ATOMS: atom_id res chain seq x y z
N MET A 1 -26.82 6.31 7.25
CA MET A 1 -25.61 7.15 7.08
C MET A 1 -25.01 6.83 5.74
N THR A 2 -24.91 7.79 4.85
CA THR A 2 -24.32 7.61 3.51
C THR A 2 -22.80 7.44 3.60
N ILE A 3 -22.17 6.98 2.51
CA ILE A 3 -20.70 6.91 2.43
C ILE A 3 -20.09 8.30 2.65
N SER A 4 -20.70 9.34 2.07
CA SER A 4 -20.29 10.73 2.27
C SER A 4 -20.31 11.15 3.74
N ASP A 5 -21.36 10.77 4.49
CA ASP A 5 -21.48 11.10 5.92
C ASP A 5 -20.39 10.40 6.74
N LYS A 6 -20.07 9.15 6.41
CA LYS A 6 -18.98 8.40 7.08
C LYS A 6 -17.63 9.05 6.85
N ILE A 7 -17.33 9.46 5.62
CA ILE A 7 -16.08 10.14 5.28
C ILE A 7 -15.96 11.45 6.03
N LYS A 8 -17.00 12.30 6.00
CA LYS A 8 -17.02 13.56 6.75
C LYS A 8 -16.81 13.36 8.25
N SER A 9 -17.49 12.38 8.83
CA SER A 9 -17.33 12.03 10.25
C SER A 9 -15.88 11.65 10.58
N SER A 10 -15.22 10.89 9.69
CA SER A 10 -13.84 10.46 9.89
C SER A 10 -12.84 11.60 9.75
N ILE A 11 -13.06 12.46 8.77
CA ILE A 11 -12.25 13.69 8.60
C ILE A 11 -12.37 14.55 9.86
N ASN A 12 -13.58 14.80 10.34
CA ASN A 12 -13.81 15.59 11.55
C ASN A 12 -13.16 14.96 12.79
N SER A 13 -13.24 13.63 12.93
CA SER A 13 -12.57 12.92 14.02
C SER A 13 -11.04 13.02 13.93
N TYR A 14 -10.48 12.96 12.72
CA TYR A 14 -9.05 13.15 12.49
C TYR A 14 -8.60 14.58 12.81
N ILE A 15 -9.32 15.59 12.33
CA ILE A 15 -9.09 17.00 12.62
C ILE A 15 -9.08 17.25 14.12
N SER A 16 -10.12 16.78 14.83
CA SER A 16 -10.23 16.95 16.29
C SER A 16 -9.08 16.27 17.04
N ARG A 17 -8.73 15.04 16.69
CA ARG A 17 -7.66 14.29 17.34
C ARG A 17 -6.28 14.91 17.13
N ASN A 18 -6.03 15.52 15.98
CA ASN A 18 -4.74 16.15 15.67
C ASN A 18 -4.69 17.64 16.03
N HIS A 19 -5.77 18.20 16.58
CA HIS A 19 -5.86 19.62 16.95
C HIS A 19 -5.50 20.58 15.81
N ILE A 20 -6.00 20.26 14.59
CA ILE A 20 -5.84 21.08 13.39
C ILE A 20 -7.18 21.72 13.02
N ASP A 21 -7.16 22.89 12.37
CA ASP A 21 -8.38 23.59 11.98
C ASP A 21 -9.07 22.90 10.79
N ARG A 22 -8.28 22.34 9.89
CA ARG A 22 -8.75 21.67 8.67
C ARG A 22 -7.76 20.63 8.17
N LEU A 23 -8.23 19.74 7.32
CA LEU A 23 -7.40 18.77 6.60
C LEU A 23 -6.87 19.42 5.30
N ASP A 24 -5.62 19.91 5.34
CA ASP A 24 -4.92 20.54 4.21
C ASP A 24 -3.93 19.57 3.58
N ILE A 25 -4.39 18.82 2.57
CA ILE A 25 -3.60 17.73 1.95
C ILE A 25 -2.65 18.29 0.91
N LYS A 26 -1.35 18.01 1.07
CA LYS A 26 -0.25 18.39 0.18
C LYS A 26 0.41 17.20 -0.47
N ALA A 27 0.32 16.01 0.12
CA ALA A 27 0.89 14.80 -0.41
C ALA A 27 -0.02 13.57 -0.24
N ALA A 28 0.07 12.62 -1.17
CA ALA A 28 -0.51 11.30 -1.10
C ALA A 28 0.61 10.26 -1.11
N LEU A 29 0.64 9.40 -0.08
CA LEU A 29 1.54 8.27 0.06
C LEU A 29 0.77 7.03 -0.40
N ILE A 30 1.15 6.47 -1.54
CA ILE A 30 0.33 5.53 -2.30
C ILE A 30 1.01 4.16 -2.33
N ASP A 31 0.32 3.13 -1.86
CA ASP A 31 0.78 1.75 -2.03
C ASP A 31 0.68 1.32 -3.50
N MET A 32 1.37 0.25 -3.85
CA MET A 32 1.46 -0.25 -5.22
C MET A 32 0.56 -1.45 -5.48
N ASP A 33 0.77 -2.53 -4.72
CA ASP A 33 0.13 -3.81 -4.94
C ASP A 33 -1.30 -3.78 -4.38
N GLY A 34 -2.32 -4.04 -5.23
CA GLY A 34 -3.72 -3.89 -4.85
C GLY A 34 -4.25 -2.44 -4.90
N VAL A 35 -3.40 -1.44 -5.13
CA VAL A 35 -3.79 -0.02 -5.29
C VAL A 35 -3.57 0.47 -6.72
N LEU A 36 -2.36 0.33 -7.25
CA LEU A 36 -2.01 0.71 -8.62
C LEU A 36 -2.09 -0.48 -9.59
N TYR A 37 -1.77 -1.67 -9.09
CA TYR A 37 -1.83 -2.91 -9.86
C TYR A 37 -2.71 -3.95 -9.16
N ASP A 38 -3.52 -4.68 -9.93
CA ASP A 38 -4.25 -5.87 -9.48
C ASP A 38 -3.31 -7.09 -9.46
N SER A 39 -2.32 -7.04 -8.58
CA SER A 39 -1.19 -7.97 -8.51
C SER A 39 -1.30 -9.02 -7.42
N MET A 40 -2.10 -8.79 -6.38
CA MET A 40 -2.12 -9.65 -5.18
C MET A 40 -2.52 -11.09 -5.45
N LYS A 41 -3.44 -11.32 -6.38
CA LYS A 41 -3.81 -12.68 -6.83
C LYS A 41 -2.61 -13.49 -7.35
N TYR A 42 -1.63 -12.83 -7.98
CA TYR A 42 -0.39 -13.45 -8.47
C TYR A 42 0.67 -13.56 -7.38
N HIS A 43 0.77 -12.57 -6.50
CA HIS A 43 1.67 -12.63 -5.34
C HIS A 43 1.33 -13.82 -4.45
N THR A 44 0.05 -14.04 -4.14
CA THR A 44 -0.38 -15.17 -3.30
C THR A 44 -0.05 -16.52 -3.93
N LEU A 45 -0.21 -16.68 -5.25
CA LEU A 45 0.17 -17.88 -5.99
C LEU A 45 1.68 -18.14 -5.94
N ALA A 46 2.48 -17.10 -6.20
CA ALA A 46 3.94 -17.21 -6.19
C ALA A 46 4.49 -17.56 -4.79
N TRP A 47 3.96 -16.92 -3.74
CA TRP A 47 4.30 -17.24 -2.37
C TRP A 47 3.92 -18.67 -1.99
N HIS A 48 2.68 -19.09 -2.28
CA HIS A 48 2.21 -20.43 -1.99
C HIS A 48 3.06 -21.50 -2.70
N LYS A 49 3.34 -21.31 -4.00
CA LYS A 49 4.17 -22.23 -4.78
C LYS A 49 5.56 -22.37 -4.14
N MET A 50 6.23 -21.26 -3.86
CA MET A 50 7.58 -21.26 -3.31
C MET A 50 7.63 -21.90 -1.91
N MET A 51 6.70 -21.56 -1.01
CA MET A 51 6.69 -22.11 0.35
C MET A 51 6.36 -23.61 0.36
N SER A 52 5.48 -24.07 -0.54
CA SER A 52 5.18 -25.50 -0.70
C SER A 52 6.40 -26.31 -1.11
N GLU A 53 7.25 -25.77 -1.99
CA GLU A 53 8.50 -26.46 -2.44
C GLU A 53 9.52 -26.64 -1.32
N VAL A 54 9.54 -25.73 -0.34
CA VAL A 54 10.41 -25.87 0.84
C VAL A 54 9.72 -26.54 2.03
N GLY A 55 8.56 -27.18 1.79
CA GLY A 55 7.83 -27.96 2.77
C GLY A 55 7.18 -27.15 3.88
N ILE A 56 6.94 -25.86 3.68
CA ILE A 56 6.21 -24.99 4.61
C ILE A 56 4.74 -24.99 4.19
N GLU A 57 3.91 -25.61 5.02
CA GLU A 57 2.46 -25.60 4.82
C GLU A 57 1.88 -24.22 5.14
N CYS A 58 1.19 -23.66 4.17
CA CYS A 58 0.44 -22.41 4.28
C CYS A 58 -0.65 -22.40 3.21
N SER A 59 -1.78 -21.77 3.51
CA SER A 59 -2.81 -21.59 2.50
C SER A 59 -2.49 -20.37 1.62
N ARG A 60 -3.06 -20.34 0.43
CA ARG A 60 -2.93 -19.18 -0.45
C ARG A 60 -3.54 -17.93 0.17
N GLU A 61 -4.66 -18.09 0.88
CA GLU A 61 -5.41 -17.02 1.54
C GLU A 61 -4.59 -16.36 2.65
N GLU A 62 -3.70 -17.10 3.30
CA GLU A 62 -2.81 -16.57 4.33
C GLU A 62 -1.95 -15.41 3.83
N PHE A 63 -1.52 -15.45 2.56
CA PHE A 63 -0.66 -14.41 2.00
C PHE A 63 -1.35 -13.07 1.80
N TYR A 64 -2.68 -13.01 1.78
CA TYR A 64 -3.40 -11.74 1.86
C TYR A 64 -3.29 -11.09 3.25
N LEU A 65 -3.12 -11.90 4.32
CA LEU A 65 -2.88 -11.37 5.68
C LEU A 65 -1.49 -10.74 5.82
N TYR A 66 -0.54 -11.19 5.03
CA TYR A 66 0.85 -10.73 5.05
C TYR A 66 1.12 -9.62 4.02
N GLU A 67 0.09 -9.19 3.31
CA GLU A 67 0.18 -8.10 2.33
C GLU A 67 0.72 -6.82 2.99
N GLY A 68 1.69 -6.18 2.32
CA GLY A 68 2.39 -5.02 2.86
C GLY A 68 3.68 -5.34 3.62
N MET A 69 3.88 -6.58 4.09
CA MET A 69 5.14 -7.00 4.70
C MET A 69 6.27 -7.05 3.68
N THR A 70 7.52 -6.84 4.14
CA THR A 70 8.69 -7.13 3.31
C THR A 70 8.84 -8.64 3.10
N GLY A 71 9.42 -9.04 1.97
CA GLY A 71 9.66 -10.46 1.68
C GLY A 71 10.47 -11.17 2.75
N LYS A 72 11.48 -10.50 3.33
CA LYS A 72 12.27 -11.00 4.46
C LYS A 72 11.39 -11.26 5.69
N ALA A 73 10.50 -10.35 6.01
CA ALA A 73 9.61 -10.49 7.17
C ALA A 73 8.63 -11.65 6.98
N THR A 74 8.04 -11.80 5.80
CA THR A 74 7.14 -12.92 5.47
C THR A 74 7.86 -14.28 5.57
N ILE A 75 9.06 -14.39 5.01
CA ILE A 75 9.85 -15.63 5.10
C ILE A 75 10.20 -15.94 6.55
N ASN A 76 10.67 -14.96 7.32
CA ASN A 76 11.03 -15.16 8.71
C ASN A 76 9.84 -15.57 9.58
N LEU A 77 8.66 -15.00 9.34
CA LEU A 77 7.42 -15.39 10.03
C LEU A 77 7.11 -16.87 9.82
N LEU A 78 7.16 -17.32 8.57
CA LEU A 78 6.86 -18.70 8.22
C LEU A 78 7.94 -19.68 8.67
N PHE A 79 9.21 -19.30 8.62
CA PHE A 79 10.33 -20.07 9.17
C PHE A 79 10.24 -20.21 10.68
N GLN A 80 9.91 -19.12 11.39
CA GLN A 80 9.70 -19.18 12.85
C GLN A 80 8.56 -20.14 13.21
N ARG A 81 7.47 -20.12 12.44
CA ARG A 81 6.34 -21.02 12.63
C ARG A 81 6.72 -22.49 12.41
N LYS A 82 7.46 -22.79 11.35
CA LYS A 82 7.79 -24.17 10.96
C LYS A 82 9.00 -24.74 11.68
N TYR A 83 10.05 -23.95 11.83
CA TYR A 83 11.37 -24.41 12.28
C TYR A 83 11.82 -23.84 13.62
N GLY A 84 11.04 -22.93 14.25
CA GLY A 84 11.41 -22.25 15.50
C GLY A 84 12.60 -21.29 15.35
N ARG A 85 12.99 -20.92 14.13
CA ARG A 85 14.11 -20.02 13.82
C ARG A 85 13.74 -19.06 12.68
N ILE A 86 14.50 -17.99 12.53
CA ILE A 86 14.46 -17.16 11.33
C ILE A 86 15.34 -17.76 10.22
N ALA A 87 15.07 -17.39 8.99
CA ALA A 87 15.90 -17.74 7.85
C ALA A 87 17.26 -17.00 7.91
N GLY A 88 18.33 -17.70 7.51
CA GLY A 88 19.66 -17.08 7.33
C GLY A 88 19.62 -16.04 6.19
N GLU A 89 20.63 -15.14 6.17
CA GLU A 89 20.66 -14.03 5.21
C GLU A 89 20.66 -14.52 3.75
N GLU A 90 21.45 -15.55 3.42
CA GLU A 90 21.49 -16.14 2.08
C GLU A 90 20.22 -16.94 1.79
N GLU A 91 19.67 -17.63 2.81
CA GLU A 91 18.49 -18.49 2.70
C GLU A 91 17.25 -17.67 2.31
N TRP A 92 16.96 -16.57 3.03
CA TRP A 92 15.79 -15.74 2.70
C TRP A 92 15.95 -15.04 1.35
N ARG A 93 17.18 -14.65 0.94
CA ARG A 93 17.42 -14.02 -0.37
C ARG A 93 17.08 -14.97 -1.50
N LYS A 94 17.61 -16.21 -1.46
CA LYS A 94 17.32 -17.24 -2.46
C LYS A 94 15.82 -17.56 -2.57
N LEU A 95 15.15 -17.66 -1.43
CA LEU A 95 13.70 -17.90 -1.41
C LEU A 95 12.92 -16.73 -2.00
N TYR A 96 13.32 -15.51 -1.68
CA TYR A 96 12.65 -14.34 -2.22
C TYR A 96 12.90 -14.16 -3.72
N GLU A 97 14.11 -14.45 -4.20
CA GLU A 97 14.42 -14.50 -5.64
C GLU A 97 13.57 -15.55 -6.35
N LYS A 98 13.46 -16.75 -5.77
CA LYS A 98 12.62 -17.82 -6.31
C LYS A 98 11.14 -17.42 -6.38
N LYS A 99 10.62 -16.80 -5.34
CA LYS A 99 9.26 -16.22 -5.33
C LYS A 99 9.10 -15.16 -6.42
N ALA A 100 10.14 -14.35 -6.65
CA ALA A 100 10.14 -13.33 -7.70
C ALA A 100 10.06 -13.95 -9.10
N GLU A 101 10.82 -15.03 -9.35
CA GLU A 101 10.76 -15.80 -10.59
C GLU A 101 9.34 -16.33 -10.84
N TYR A 102 8.71 -16.93 -9.83
CA TYR A 102 7.33 -17.42 -9.95
C TYR A 102 6.32 -16.30 -10.17
N PHE A 103 6.51 -15.14 -9.54
CA PHE A 103 5.66 -13.99 -9.80
C PHE A 103 5.76 -13.52 -11.27
N VAL A 104 6.96 -13.52 -11.85
CA VAL A 104 7.16 -13.17 -13.27
C VAL A 104 6.56 -14.23 -14.20
N GLU A 105 6.69 -15.52 -13.85
CA GLU A 105 6.16 -16.64 -14.63
C GLU A 105 4.62 -16.67 -14.65
N ILE A 106 4.00 -16.49 -13.49
CA ILE A 106 2.55 -16.64 -13.28
C ILE A 106 1.82 -15.31 -13.46
N GLY A 107 2.47 -14.21 -13.07
CA GLY A 107 1.85 -12.90 -12.96
C GLY A 107 1.56 -12.26 -14.31
N LYS A 108 0.47 -11.49 -14.31
CA LYS A 108 0.18 -10.57 -15.42
C LYS A 108 0.29 -9.14 -14.88
N LYS A 109 0.72 -8.25 -15.74
CA LYS A 109 0.70 -6.82 -15.45
C LYS A 109 -0.72 -6.30 -15.73
N GLU A 110 -1.47 -6.07 -14.68
CA GLU A 110 -2.84 -5.54 -14.75
C GLU A 110 -2.91 -4.26 -13.91
N VAL A 111 -3.17 -3.14 -14.55
CA VAL A 111 -3.40 -1.86 -13.86
C VAL A 111 -4.74 -1.93 -13.14
N MET A 112 -4.78 -1.48 -11.89
CA MET A 112 -6.01 -1.44 -11.11
C MET A 112 -7.02 -0.50 -11.76
N PRO A 113 -8.29 -0.94 -11.98
CA PRO A 113 -9.31 -0.08 -12.52
C PRO A 113 -9.45 1.22 -11.72
N GLY A 114 -9.36 2.36 -12.39
CA GLY A 114 -9.46 3.68 -11.78
C GLY A 114 -8.15 4.27 -11.23
N ALA A 115 -7.04 3.53 -11.17
CA ALA A 115 -5.75 4.03 -10.68
C ALA A 115 -5.27 5.27 -11.46
N ASN A 116 -5.35 5.23 -12.79
CA ASN A 116 -4.99 6.37 -13.62
C ASN A 116 -5.84 7.61 -13.33
N ALA A 117 -7.16 7.44 -13.16
CA ALA A 117 -8.06 8.55 -12.85
C ALA A 117 -7.77 9.14 -11.47
N MET A 118 -7.46 8.30 -10.46
CA MET A 118 -7.05 8.75 -9.14
C MET A 118 -5.76 9.58 -9.22
N LEU A 119 -4.73 9.07 -9.88
CA LEU A 119 -3.45 9.75 -10.02
C LEU A 119 -3.61 11.08 -10.77
N GLN A 120 -4.40 11.11 -11.85
CA GLN A 120 -4.66 12.34 -12.59
C GLN A 120 -5.35 13.40 -11.70
N ASN A 121 -6.36 12.99 -10.90
CA ASN A 121 -7.00 13.93 -9.97
C ASN A 121 -6.05 14.49 -8.91
N LEU A 122 -5.14 13.66 -8.38
CA LEU A 122 -4.11 14.15 -7.45
C LEU A 122 -3.18 15.16 -8.13
N ILE A 123 -2.81 14.92 -9.40
CA ILE A 123 -2.01 15.83 -10.22
C ILE A 123 -2.76 17.16 -10.43
N ASP A 124 -4.03 17.09 -10.85
CA ASP A 124 -4.86 18.26 -11.14
C ASP A 124 -5.10 19.12 -9.89
N CYS A 125 -5.14 18.48 -8.71
CA CYS A 125 -5.23 19.16 -7.41
C CYS A 125 -3.88 19.66 -6.89
N GLY A 126 -2.77 19.47 -7.58
CA GLY A 126 -1.43 19.87 -7.14
C GLY A 126 -0.92 19.09 -5.93
N ILE A 127 -1.48 17.88 -5.66
CA ILE A 127 -1.07 17.02 -4.56
C ILE A 127 0.17 16.22 -4.99
N ASP A 128 1.23 16.29 -4.19
CA ASP A 128 2.44 15.50 -4.40
C ASP A 128 2.17 14.00 -4.19
N ARG A 129 2.87 13.13 -4.88
CA ARG A 129 2.68 11.67 -4.86
C ARG A 129 3.98 10.98 -4.53
N VAL A 130 3.94 10.11 -3.52
CA VAL A 130 5.05 9.25 -3.13
C VAL A 130 4.58 7.80 -3.22
N LEU A 131 5.31 6.99 -3.97
CA LEU A 131 5.08 5.54 -4.01
C LEU A 131 5.66 4.89 -2.75
N VAL A 132 4.88 4.05 -2.05
CA VAL A 132 5.34 3.37 -0.83
C VAL A 132 4.94 1.90 -0.87
N THR A 133 5.85 1.03 -1.31
CA THR A 133 5.59 -0.41 -1.47
C THR A 133 6.46 -1.28 -0.58
N GLY A 134 5.89 -2.39 -0.07
CA GLY A 134 6.63 -3.47 0.59
C GLY A 134 7.41 -4.37 -0.37
N SER A 135 7.31 -4.15 -1.68
CA SER A 135 8.02 -4.91 -2.70
C SER A 135 9.45 -4.43 -2.87
N ALA A 136 10.40 -5.38 -2.97
CA ALA A 136 11.77 -5.12 -3.41
C ALA A 136 11.99 -5.57 -4.87
N GLN A 137 10.94 -6.07 -5.52
CA GLN A 137 11.04 -6.64 -6.86
C GLN A 137 10.90 -5.56 -7.93
N ASN A 138 11.83 -5.54 -8.87
CA ASN A 138 11.74 -4.70 -10.05
C ASN A 138 10.62 -5.12 -11.04
N SER A 139 9.85 -6.16 -10.73
CA SER A 139 8.87 -6.75 -11.64
C SER A 139 7.75 -5.79 -12.05
N LEU A 140 7.20 -5.01 -11.10
CA LEU A 140 6.19 -3.99 -11.38
C LEU A 140 6.76 -2.57 -11.29
N ILE A 141 7.69 -2.31 -10.37
CA ILE A 141 8.29 -0.98 -10.16
C ILE A 141 8.86 -0.41 -11.46
N LYS A 142 9.48 -1.25 -12.30
CA LYS A 142 10.03 -0.84 -13.61
C LYS A 142 8.99 -0.35 -14.61
N TYR A 143 7.71 -0.68 -14.39
CA TYR A 143 6.63 -0.26 -15.28
C TYR A 143 5.91 1.00 -14.81
N ILE A 144 6.20 1.49 -13.60
CA ILE A 144 5.53 2.67 -13.02
C ILE A 144 5.59 3.87 -13.99
N ASP A 145 6.75 4.13 -14.57
CA ASP A 145 6.92 5.30 -15.46
C ASP A 145 6.20 5.13 -16.80
N SER A 146 6.06 3.89 -17.29
CA SER A 146 5.36 3.62 -18.55
C SER A 146 3.84 3.54 -18.37
N ASP A 147 3.37 3.02 -17.25
CA ASP A 147 1.94 2.81 -17.00
C ASP A 147 1.27 4.04 -16.36
N PHE A 148 2.05 4.84 -15.63
CA PHE A 148 1.62 6.06 -14.95
C PHE A 148 2.57 7.22 -15.26
N PRO A 149 2.67 7.68 -16.51
CA PRO A 149 3.64 8.69 -16.91
C PRO A 149 3.47 9.99 -16.13
N GLY A 150 4.57 10.46 -15.52
CA GLY A 150 4.59 11.69 -14.72
C GLY A 150 3.89 11.59 -13.35
N ALA A 151 3.39 10.42 -12.96
CA ALA A 151 2.69 10.28 -11.67
C ALA A 151 3.64 10.28 -10.48
N PHE A 152 4.84 9.70 -10.62
CA PHE A 152 5.80 9.57 -9.53
C PHE A 152 7.21 9.99 -9.97
N GLU A 153 7.80 10.92 -9.25
CA GLU A 153 9.20 11.25 -9.40
C GLU A 153 10.07 10.07 -8.91
N PRO A 154 11.17 9.69 -9.61
CA PRO A 154 12.01 8.55 -9.22
C PRO A 154 12.54 8.62 -7.78
N GLN A 155 12.87 9.83 -7.29
CA GLN A 155 13.34 10.05 -5.92
C GLN A 155 12.22 9.96 -4.86
N LYS A 156 10.95 9.99 -5.26
CA LYS A 156 9.77 9.88 -4.39
C LYS A 156 9.17 8.47 -4.39
N ARG A 157 10.05 7.47 -4.28
CA ARG A 157 9.67 6.06 -4.17
C ARG A 157 10.33 5.47 -2.94
N ILE A 158 9.53 4.77 -2.14
CA ILE A 158 9.96 3.98 -0.99
C ILE A 158 9.65 2.53 -1.31
N THR A 159 10.65 1.68 -1.24
CA THR A 159 10.57 0.24 -1.47
C THR A 159 11.01 -0.54 -0.23
N ALA A 160 10.89 -1.86 -0.25
CA ALA A 160 11.42 -2.69 0.84
C ALA A 160 12.95 -2.55 1.03
N LEU A 161 13.68 -2.01 0.06
CA LEU A 161 15.13 -1.77 0.16
C LEU A 161 15.47 -0.48 0.90
N ASP A 162 14.51 0.43 1.01
CA ASP A 162 14.67 1.72 1.66
C ASP A 162 14.37 1.66 3.17
N VAL A 163 13.80 0.57 3.67
CA VAL A 163 13.32 0.45 5.06
C VAL A 163 13.98 -0.70 5.80
N THR A 164 14.12 -0.55 7.10
CA THR A 164 14.56 -1.61 8.01
C THR A 164 13.37 -2.47 8.45
N LYS A 165 12.24 -1.82 8.69
CA LYS A 165 10.99 -2.46 9.10
C LYS A 165 9.91 -2.16 8.06
N GLY A 166 9.26 -3.21 7.58
CA GLY A 166 8.10 -3.10 6.69
C GLY A 166 6.80 -2.90 7.46
N LYS A 167 5.72 -2.62 6.75
CA LYS A 167 4.36 -2.56 7.29
C LYS A 167 4.08 -3.84 8.14
N PRO A 168 3.46 -3.74 9.30
CA PRO A 168 2.69 -2.61 9.85
C PRO A 168 3.51 -1.54 10.60
N ASP A 169 4.85 -1.63 10.62
CA ASP A 169 5.68 -0.55 11.17
C ASP A 169 5.46 0.74 10.36
N PRO A 170 5.39 1.92 11.00
CA PRO A 170 5.19 3.19 10.30
C PRO A 170 6.38 3.64 9.44
N GLU A 171 7.55 3.02 9.58
CA GLU A 171 8.80 3.46 8.91
C GLU A 171 8.63 3.75 7.41
N PRO A 172 7.94 2.91 6.59
CA PRO A 172 7.78 3.18 5.17
C PRO A 172 7.05 4.50 4.90
N TYR A 173 6.00 4.79 5.67
CA TYR A 173 5.22 6.03 5.50
C TYR A 173 5.90 7.24 6.12
N LEU A 174 6.63 7.08 7.22
CA LEU A 174 7.47 8.16 7.79
C LEU A 174 8.54 8.60 6.78
N LYS A 175 9.20 7.66 6.11
CA LYS A 175 10.14 7.96 5.02
C LYS A 175 9.44 8.59 3.80
N GLY A 176 8.20 8.18 3.53
CA GLY A 176 7.37 8.81 2.50
C GLY A 176 7.07 10.28 2.82
N LEU A 177 6.72 10.59 4.07
CA LEU A 177 6.53 11.97 4.54
C LEU A 177 7.80 12.81 4.42
N GLU A 178 8.95 12.23 4.79
CA GLU A 178 10.25 12.88 4.64
C GLU A 178 10.54 13.23 3.17
N LYS A 179 10.32 12.28 2.23
CA LYS A 179 10.50 12.52 0.79
C LYS A 179 9.53 13.53 0.21
N ALA A 180 8.32 13.62 0.75
CA ALA A 180 7.36 14.65 0.37
C ALA A 180 7.63 16.01 1.03
N GLY A 181 8.43 16.05 2.10
CA GLY A 181 8.71 17.28 2.85
C GLY A 181 7.49 17.85 3.57
N VAL A 182 6.58 16.99 4.04
CA VAL A 182 5.33 17.40 4.70
C VAL A 182 5.13 16.74 6.07
N CYS A 183 4.34 17.37 6.92
CA CYS A 183 3.87 16.74 8.16
C CYS A 183 2.79 15.69 7.88
N HIS A 184 2.61 14.74 8.80
CA HIS A 184 1.60 13.69 8.69
C HIS A 184 0.17 14.25 8.54
N THR A 185 -0.13 15.42 9.12
CA THR A 185 -1.42 16.10 9.00
C THR A 185 -1.68 16.71 7.63
N ASN A 186 -0.65 16.83 6.79
CA ASN A 186 -0.72 17.32 5.41
C ASN A 186 -0.59 16.19 4.38
N ALA A 187 -0.66 14.94 4.81
CA ALA A 187 -0.59 13.80 3.93
C ALA A 187 -1.76 12.83 4.13
N ILE A 188 -2.13 12.15 3.05
CA ILE A 188 -3.01 10.98 3.09
C ILE A 188 -2.22 9.74 2.72
N VAL A 189 -2.61 8.59 3.29
CA VAL A 189 -2.17 7.27 2.85
C VAL A 189 -3.30 6.61 2.07
N ILE A 190 -2.98 6.01 0.92
CA ILE A 190 -3.92 5.22 0.11
C ILE A 190 -3.42 3.78 0.09
N GLU A 191 -4.21 2.87 0.64
CA GLU A 191 -3.83 1.51 0.96
C GLU A 191 -5.00 0.53 0.81
N ASN A 192 -4.71 -0.75 0.50
CA ASN A 192 -5.71 -1.81 0.45
C ASN A 192 -5.48 -2.89 1.53
N ALA A 193 -4.24 -3.03 2.01
CA ALA A 193 -3.87 -4.07 2.96
C ALA A 193 -4.10 -3.63 4.42
N PRO A 194 -4.60 -4.54 5.31
CA PRO A 194 -4.77 -4.22 6.72
C PRO A 194 -3.47 -3.76 7.41
N LEU A 195 -2.35 -4.43 7.13
CA LEU A 195 -1.05 -4.07 7.70
C LEU A 195 -0.55 -2.71 7.18
N GLY A 196 -0.81 -2.40 5.92
CA GLY A 196 -0.48 -1.11 5.35
C GLY A 196 -1.33 0.02 5.93
N ALA A 197 -2.64 -0.22 6.12
CA ALA A 197 -3.52 0.73 6.79
C ALA A 197 -3.10 0.99 8.25
N GLN A 198 -2.66 -0.07 8.98
CA GLN A 198 -2.09 0.07 10.32
C GLN A 198 -0.82 0.93 10.30
N ALA A 199 0.08 0.70 9.34
CA ALA A 199 1.31 1.49 9.18
C ALA A 199 1.02 2.97 8.90
N GLY A 200 0.07 3.27 7.99
CA GLY A 200 -0.37 4.64 7.70
C GLY A 200 -0.97 5.34 8.93
N HIS A 201 -1.81 4.62 9.67
CA HIS A 201 -2.37 5.12 10.93
C HIS A 201 -1.28 5.35 12.00
N ALA A 202 -0.34 4.41 12.14
CA ALA A 202 0.78 4.52 13.07
C ALA A 202 1.75 5.66 12.70
N ALA A 203 1.86 6.00 11.41
CA ALA A 203 2.59 7.19 10.94
C ALA A 203 1.84 8.51 11.21
N GLY A 204 0.62 8.45 11.76
CA GLY A 204 -0.22 9.60 12.08
C GLY A 204 -1.01 10.15 10.89
N CYS A 205 -0.94 9.55 9.71
CA CYS A 205 -1.61 10.03 8.50
C CYS A 205 -3.11 9.70 8.50
N PHE A 206 -3.89 10.55 7.83
CA PHE A 206 -5.23 10.17 7.43
C PHE A 206 -5.16 9.07 6.38
N THR A 207 -5.64 7.87 6.73
CA THR A 207 -5.49 6.69 5.90
C THR A 207 -6.80 6.30 5.24
N ILE A 208 -6.76 6.12 3.93
CA ILE A 208 -7.89 5.70 3.08
C ILE A 208 -7.65 4.24 2.69
N GLY A 209 -8.52 3.35 3.18
CA GLY A 209 -8.51 1.94 2.81
C GLY A 209 -9.32 1.68 1.54
N ILE A 210 -8.75 0.96 0.57
CA ILE A 210 -9.41 0.49 -0.64
C ILE A 210 -9.76 -0.99 -0.48
N THR A 211 -10.96 -1.39 -0.85
CA THR A 211 -11.38 -2.81 -0.82
C THR A 211 -11.09 -3.54 -2.12
N THR A 212 -9.86 -3.64 -2.48
CA THR A 212 -9.39 -4.46 -3.63
C THR A 212 -8.89 -5.83 -3.20
N GLY A 213 -8.81 -6.09 -1.89
CA GLY A 213 -8.39 -7.34 -1.30
C GLY A 213 -9.54 -8.21 -0.76
N HIS A 214 -9.22 -9.42 -0.31
CA HIS A 214 -10.20 -10.39 0.21
C HIS A 214 -10.79 -10.04 1.59
N PHE A 215 -10.28 -9.03 2.29
CA PHE A 215 -10.67 -8.73 3.66
C PHE A 215 -11.58 -7.52 3.77
N LEU A 216 -12.86 -7.78 4.07
CA LEU A 216 -13.93 -6.80 4.24
C LEU A 216 -13.91 -6.05 5.59
N SER A 217 -12.86 -6.15 6.40
CA SER A 217 -12.88 -5.68 7.80
C SER A 217 -12.11 -4.38 8.09
N LEU A 218 -11.69 -3.63 7.09
CA LEU A 218 -11.18 -2.29 7.32
C LEU A 218 -12.33 -1.33 7.68
N THR A 219 -12.17 -0.57 8.75
CA THR A 219 -13.22 0.30 9.31
C THR A 219 -13.66 1.43 8.37
N TYR A 220 -12.95 1.61 7.26
CA TYR A 220 -13.24 2.57 6.18
C TYR A 220 -13.05 1.91 4.83
N ILE A 221 -14.07 1.14 4.43
CA ILE A 221 -14.07 0.39 3.18
C ILE A 221 -14.88 1.15 2.14
N MET A 222 -14.25 1.49 1.03
CA MET A 222 -14.95 1.97 -0.17
C MET A 222 -14.83 0.91 -1.26
N PRO A 223 -15.94 0.52 -1.91
CA PRO A 223 -15.91 -0.36 -3.07
C PRO A 223 -15.05 0.26 -4.18
N GLU A 224 -14.34 -0.58 -4.91
CA GLU A 224 -13.36 -0.23 -5.96
C GLU A 224 -13.83 0.89 -6.89
N GLN A 225 -15.04 0.77 -7.45
CA GLN A 225 -15.62 1.79 -8.34
C GLN A 225 -16.08 3.07 -7.61
N THR A 226 -16.39 2.98 -6.32
CA THR A 226 -16.85 4.11 -5.52
C THR A 226 -15.69 4.94 -4.99
N LEU A 227 -14.53 4.32 -4.73
CA LEU A 227 -13.37 5.00 -4.21
C LEU A 227 -12.84 6.06 -5.16
N PHE A 228 -12.57 5.67 -6.40
CA PHE A 228 -11.98 6.59 -7.39
C PHE A 228 -12.94 7.71 -7.73
N SER A 229 -14.25 7.42 -7.88
CA SER A 229 -15.27 8.45 -8.09
C SER A 229 -15.51 9.32 -6.85
N THR A 230 -15.26 8.81 -5.66
CA THR A 230 -15.48 9.52 -4.40
C THR A 230 -14.23 10.26 -3.95
N LEU A 231 -13.01 9.76 -4.15
CA LEU A 231 -11.79 10.56 -4.03
C LEU A 231 -11.85 11.76 -4.97
N CYS A 232 -12.25 11.58 -6.22
CA CYS A 232 -12.49 12.67 -7.17
C CYS A 232 -13.55 13.68 -6.69
N LYS A 233 -14.53 13.27 -5.88
CA LYS A 233 -15.58 14.14 -5.34
C LYS A 233 -15.25 14.68 -3.96
N VAL A 234 -14.50 13.93 -3.16
CA VAL A 234 -14.14 14.30 -1.77
C VAL A 234 -12.91 15.19 -1.74
N LEU A 235 -11.94 14.99 -2.63
CA LEU A 235 -10.80 15.91 -2.75
C LEU A 235 -11.26 17.34 -3.03
N PRO A 236 -12.15 17.63 -4.02
CA PRO A 236 -12.72 18.97 -4.16
C PRO A 236 -13.55 19.41 -2.96
N THR A 237 -14.30 18.50 -2.31
CA THR A 237 -15.11 18.83 -1.11
C THR A 237 -14.22 19.17 0.10
N ILE A 238 -13.05 18.54 0.21
CA ILE A 238 -12.02 18.92 1.18
C ILE A 238 -11.49 20.33 0.89
N TYR A 239 -11.40 20.74 -0.39
CA TYR A 239 -10.94 22.06 -0.80
C TYR A 239 -12.04 23.13 -0.87
N THR A 240 -13.32 22.77 -1.05
CA THR A 240 -14.43 23.72 -1.23
C THR A 240 -15.32 23.89 0.00
N SER A 241 -15.05 23.20 1.10
CA SER A 241 -15.82 23.31 2.34
C SER A 241 -15.28 24.41 3.29
N PHE A 242 -14.59 25.43 2.71
CA PHE A 242 -14.08 26.60 3.46
C PHE A 242 -14.24 27.87 2.66
#